data_cb7b56d49bb933bb68f9e25a1778383d
#
_entry.id   cb7b56d49bb933bb68f9e25a1778383d
#
_cell.length_a   1.000
_cell.length_b   1.000
_cell.length_c   1.000
_cell.angle_alpha   90.00
_cell.angle_beta   90.00
_cell.angle_gamma   90.00
#
_symmetry.space_group_name_H-M   'P 1'
#
loop_
_entity.id
_entity.type
_entity.pdbx_description
1 polymer ?
#
loop_
_entity_poly.entity_id
_entity_poly.type
_entity_poly.pdbx_seq_one_letter_code
_entity_poly.pdbx_strand_id
1 'polypeptide(L)'
;MSLARTLPLLALLCIAGMARAQMPEVALSVNGHKLTAEVASTEATRTEGLMHRRILPADRGMLFVFPEASRHAMWMMNTYIPLSVAFLDEGGTIINIEDMKPHTRDSHPSAKPAKYALEMNLGWFAKRGIKPGAKIKGLEQAPPAR
;
A
#
# COMPACT_ATOMS: atom_id res chain seq x y z
N MET A 1 43.88 31.98 46.46
CA MET A 1 42.43 31.94 46.14
C MET A 1 42.27 31.43 44.72
N SER A 2 41.95 30.15 44.58
CA SER A 2 41.83 29.49 43.28
C SER A 2 40.33 29.37 42.97
N LEU A 3 39.87 30.03 41.90
CA LEU A 3 38.51 29.90 41.41
C LEU A 3 38.40 28.70 40.50
N ALA A 4 37.76 27.64 40.98
CA ALA A 4 37.39 26.49 40.15
C ALA A 4 36.25 26.89 39.22
N ARG A 5 36.50 26.92 37.92
CA ARG A 5 35.47 27.08 36.88
C ARG A 5 34.87 25.69 36.61
N THR A 6 33.62 25.50 37.05
CA THR A 6 32.82 24.36 36.67
C THR A 6 32.20 24.61 35.28
N LEU A 7 32.60 23.84 34.28
CA LEU A 7 31.91 23.75 32.98
C LEU A 7 30.65 22.90 33.12
N PRO A 8 29.49 23.36 32.63
CA PRO A 8 28.34 22.47 32.55
C PRO A 8 28.50 21.48 31.36
N LEU A 9 28.43 20.21 31.67
CA LEU A 9 28.39 19.12 30.69
C LEU A 9 27.05 19.17 30.00
N LEU A 10 27.02 19.68 28.74
CA LEU A 10 25.84 19.69 27.91
C LEU A 10 25.59 18.26 27.41
N ALA A 11 24.67 17.53 28.03
CA ALA A 11 24.26 16.20 27.55
C ALA A 11 23.47 16.35 26.24
N LEU A 12 24.12 16.03 25.13
CA LEU A 12 23.50 15.97 23.82
C LEU A 12 22.60 14.73 23.78
N LEU A 13 21.29 14.93 23.98
CA LEU A 13 20.29 13.87 23.85
C LEU A 13 20.13 13.56 22.36
N CYS A 14 20.81 12.53 21.88
CA CYS A 14 20.56 11.96 20.55
C CYS A 14 19.18 11.29 20.56
N ILE A 15 18.16 12.00 20.09
CA ILE A 15 16.89 11.41 19.73
C ILE A 15 17.13 10.62 18.45
N ALA A 16 17.47 9.33 18.59
CA ALA A 16 17.43 8.40 17.48
C ALA A 16 15.95 8.24 17.05
N GLY A 17 15.50 9.11 16.15
CA GLY A 17 14.25 8.90 15.46
C GLY A 17 14.33 7.56 14.75
N MET A 18 13.52 6.58 15.13
CA MET A 18 13.34 5.36 14.37
C MET A 18 12.81 5.75 12.99
N ALA A 19 13.71 5.90 12.02
CA ALA A 19 13.33 6.06 10.63
C ALA A 19 12.59 4.76 10.25
N ARG A 20 11.28 4.87 10.09
CA ARG A 20 10.48 3.76 9.57
C ARG A 20 11.02 3.45 8.18
N ALA A 21 11.46 2.21 7.96
CA ALA A 21 11.98 1.79 6.66
C ALA A 21 10.89 2.07 5.61
N GLN A 22 11.23 2.90 4.61
CA GLN A 22 10.32 3.26 3.53
C GLN A 22 10.06 2.00 2.69
N MET A 23 8.78 1.69 2.43
CA MET A 23 8.43 0.58 1.57
C MET A 23 8.93 0.83 0.14
N PRO A 24 9.35 -0.21 -0.59
CA PRO A 24 9.65 -0.07 -2.01
C PRO A 24 8.47 0.53 -2.77
N GLU A 25 8.74 1.30 -3.79
CA GLU A 25 7.73 1.86 -4.69
C GLU A 25 7.92 1.31 -6.09
N VAL A 26 6.82 1.18 -6.82
CA VAL A 26 6.80 0.73 -8.21
C VAL A 26 5.93 1.66 -9.05
N ALA A 27 6.43 1.98 -10.25
CA ALA A 27 5.65 2.72 -11.26
C ALA A 27 4.80 1.73 -12.04
N LEU A 28 3.49 1.93 -12.02
CA LEU A 28 2.50 1.10 -12.71
C LEU A 28 1.72 1.93 -13.72
N SER A 29 1.09 1.26 -14.66
CA SER A 29 0.14 1.89 -15.57
C SER A 29 -0.96 0.92 -15.99
N VAL A 30 -2.13 1.47 -16.29
CA VAL A 30 -3.29 0.74 -16.83
C VAL A 30 -4.05 1.64 -17.78
N ASN A 31 -4.33 1.17 -18.98
CA ASN A 31 -5.01 1.93 -20.04
C ASN A 31 -4.41 3.34 -20.25
N GLY A 32 -3.08 3.47 -20.16
CA GLY A 32 -2.38 4.75 -20.31
C GLY A 32 -2.37 5.63 -19.06
N HIS A 33 -3.11 5.31 -18.01
CA HIS A 33 -3.08 6.02 -16.72
C HIS A 33 -1.91 5.54 -15.86
N LYS A 34 -1.05 6.47 -15.46
CA LYS A 34 0.13 6.20 -14.62
C LYS A 34 -0.21 6.35 -13.15
N LEU A 35 0.39 5.52 -12.33
CA LEU A 35 0.32 5.60 -10.87
C LEU A 35 1.64 5.13 -10.25
N THR A 36 1.86 5.46 -9.00
CA THR A 36 2.95 4.92 -8.19
C THR A 36 2.35 4.20 -6.99
N ALA A 37 2.80 2.99 -6.74
CA ALA A 37 2.33 2.20 -5.60
C ALA A 37 3.49 1.84 -4.67
N GLU A 38 3.29 2.01 -3.36
CA GLU A 38 4.12 1.35 -2.34
C GLU A 38 3.86 -0.15 -2.41
N VAL A 39 4.89 -0.96 -2.17
CA VAL A 39 4.76 -2.42 -2.31
C VAL A 39 4.76 -3.10 -0.95
N ALA A 40 3.61 -3.68 -0.60
CA ALA A 40 3.43 -4.52 0.58
C ALA A 40 3.73 -5.98 0.21
N SER A 41 4.98 -6.41 0.37
CA SER A 41 5.46 -7.73 -0.05
C SER A 41 5.82 -8.66 1.12
N THR A 42 5.82 -8.18 2.35
CA THR A 42 6.04 -9.00 3.56
C THR A 42 4.72 -9.23 4.30
N GLU A 43 4.66 -10.25 5.15
CA GLU A 43 3.48 -10.48 5.99
C GLU A 43 3.13 -9.24 6.82
N ALA A 44 4.12 -8.61 7.46
CA ALA A 44 3.91 -7.42 8.27
C ALA A 44 3.36 -6.24 7.46
N THR A 45 3.91 -5.96 6.28
CA THR A 45 3.45 -4.86 5.42
C THR A 45 2.10 -5.13 4.80
N ARG A 46 1.78 -6.39 4.43
CA ARG A 46 0.44 -6.77 3.98
C ARG A 46 -0.61 -6.64 5.06
N THR A 47 -0.28 -7.04 6.29
CA THR A 47 -1.20 -6.92 7.44
C THR A 47 -1.49 -5.47 7.76
N GLU A 48 -0.48 -4.61 7.78
CA GLU A 48 -0.66 -3.19 8.07
C GLU A 48 -1.36 -2.44 6.93
N GLY A 49 -0.99 -2.69 5.69
CA GLY A 49 -1.54 -1.99 4.54
C GLY A 49 -1.52 -0.47 4.72
N LEU A 50 -2.64 0.17 4.43
CA LEU A 50 -2.86 1.62 4.57
C LEU A 50 -3.44 2.03 5.93
N MET A 51 -3.43 1.13 6.93
CA MET A 51 -3.92 1.43 8.28
C MET A 51 -3.27 2.70 8.85
N HIS A 52 -4.07 3.46 9.62
CA HIS A 52 -3.67 4.67 10.34
C HIS A 52 -3.24 5.87 9.47
N ARG A 53 -3.29 5.76 8.15
CA ARG A 53 -3.01 6.88 7.25
C ARG A 53 -4.24 7.78 7.11
N ARG A 54 -4.01 9.09 6.98
CA ARG A 54 -5.07 10.09 6.84
C ARG A 54 -5.33 10.50 5.41
N ILE A 55 -4.32 10.42 4.56
CA ILE A 55 -4.38 10.80 3.15
C ILE A 55 -3.61 9.79 2.29
N LEU A 56 -4.08 9.66 1.05
CA LEU A 56 -3.38 9.00 -0.02
C LEU A 56 -3.34 10.00 -1.19
N PRO A 57 -2.17 10.52 -1.57
CA PRO A 57 -2.08 11.50 -2.66
C PRO A 57 -2.67 10.96 -3.97
N ALA A 58 -3.08 11.86 -4.86
CA ALA A 58 -3.60 11.50 -6.18
C ALA A 58 -2.60 10.62 -6.93
N ASP A 59 -3.12 9.62 -7.65
CA ASP A 59 -2.33 8.64 -8.42
C ASP A 59 -1.29 7.86 -7.59
N ARG A 60 -1.49 7.80 -6.28
CA ARG A 60 -0.73 6.96 -5.36
C ARG A 60 -1.60 5.83 -4.85
N GLY A 61 -0.98 4.68 -4.62
CA GLY A 61 -1.67 3.50 -4.10
C GLY A 61 -0.75 2.55 -3.34
N MET A 62 -1.28 1.38 -3.02
CA MET A 62 -0.51 0.28 -2.44
C MET A 62 -0.76 -1.01 -3.21
N LEU A 63 0.33 -1.64 -3.62
CA LEU A 63 0.34 -2.94 -4.28
C LEU A 63 0.67 -4.02 -3.26
N PHE A 64 -0.27 -4.90 -3.00
CA PHE A 64 -0.09 -6.10 -2.18
C PHE A 64 0.40 -7.23 -3.08
N VAL A 65 1.53 -7.84 -2.72
CA VAL A 65 2.09 -9.00 -3.43
C VAL A 65 1.90 -10.22 -2.54
N PHE A 66 1.04 -11.15 -2.96
CA PHE A 66 0.76 -12.37 -2.21
C PHE A 66 1.78 -13.47 -2.54
N PRO A 67 2.13 -14.35 -1.58
CA PRO A 67 3.06 -15.44 -1.83
C PRO A 67 2.61 -16.36 -2.96
N GLU A 68 1.30 -16.63 -3.03
CA GLU A 68 0.68 -17.51 -4.02
C GLU A 68 -0.61 -16.90 -4.57
N ALA A 69 -0.98 -17.30 -5.77
CA ALA A 69 -2.29 -16.96 -6.32
C ALA A 69 -3.35 -17.79 -5.62
N SER A 70 -4.21 -17.14 -4.85
CA SER A 70 -5.35 -17.76 -4.18
C SER A 70 -6.49 -16.75 -3.99
N ARG A 71 -7.62 -17.18 -3.45
CA ARG A 71 -8.70 -16.27 -3.11
C ARG A 71 -8.33 -15.50 -1.86
N HIS A 72 -7.87 -14.27 -2.06
CA HIS A 72 -7.57 -13.32 -0.99
C HIS A 72 -8.77 -12.41 -0.76
N ALA A 73 -8.86 -11.86 0.45
CA ALA A 73 -9.85 -10.85 0.79
C ALA A 73 -9.19 -9.67 1.49
N MET A 74 -9.73 -8.47 1.26
CA MET A 74 -9.29 -7.24 1.90
C MET A 74 -10.37 -6.76 2.88
N TRP A 75 -9.98 -5.99 3.86
CA TRP A 75 -10.86 -5.33 4.82
C TRP A 75 -10.37 -3.92 5.13
N MET A 76 -11.20 -3.13 5.80
CA MET A 76 -10.91 -1.72 6.10
C MET A 76 -10.69 -1.46 7.60
N MET A 77 -10.27 -2.48 8.37
CA MET A 77 -9.97 -2.30 9.77
C MET A 77 -8.87 -1.25 9.96
N ASN A 78 -9.09 -0.30 10.87
CA ASN A 78 -8.16 0.81 11.17
C ASN A 78 -7.73 1.64 9.94
N THR A 79 -8.51 1.62 8.87
CA THR A 79 -8.24 2.34 7.63
C THR A 79 -9.22 3.50 7.49
N TYR A 80 -8.68 4.73 7.45
CA TYR A 80 -9.46 5.98 7.43
C TYR A 80 -9.80 6.45 6.03
N ILE A 81 -9.01 6.05 5.04
CA ILE A 81 -9.13 6.50 3.66
C ILE A 81 -10.14 5.62 2.93
N PRO A 82 -11.20 6.18 2.31
CA PRO A 82 -12.05 5.42 1.41
C PRO A 82 -11.23 4.90 0.23
N LEU A 83 -11.33 3.62 -0.08
CA LEU A 83 -10.49 2.95 -1.07
C LEU A 83 -11.32 2.17 -2.09
N SER A 84 -10.75 2.00 -3.28
CA SER A 84 -11.14 0.95 -4.23
C SER A 84 -9.98 -0.03 -4.36
N VAL A 85 -10.26 -1.33 -4.33
CA VAL A 85 -9.26 -2.39 -4.55
C VAL A 85 -9.53 -3.12 -5.85
N ALA A 86 -8.49 -3.28 -6.67
CA ALA A 86 -8.49 -4.15 -7.83
C ALA A 86 -7.68 -5.41 -7.52
N PHE A 87 -8.30 -6.58 -7.62
CA PHE A 87 -7.61 -7.87 -7.55
C PHE A 87 -7.06 -8.24 -8.91
N LEU A 88 -5.81 -8.71 -8.96
CA LEU A 88 -5.11 -9.03 -10.19
C LEU A 88 -4.67 -10.49 -10.19
N ASP A 89 -4.76 -11.13 -11.35
CA ASP A 89 -4.18 -12.45 -11.55
C ASP A 89 -2.64 -12.37 -11.68
N GLU A 90 -1.98 -13.50 -11.89
CA GLU A 90 -0.51 -13.56 -12.05
C GLU A 90 -0.02 -12.76 -13.26
N GLY A 91 -0.83 -12.64 -14.30
CA GLY A 91 -0.52 -11.87 -15.50
C GLY A 91 -0.79 -10.37 -15.36
N GLY A 92 -1.34 -9.92 -14.24
CA GLY A 92 -1.68 -8.52 -13.99
C GLY A 92 -3.04 -8.10 -14.56
N THR A 93 -3.88 -9.04 -14.96
CA THR A 93 -5.24 -8.77 -15.42
C THR A 93 -6.16 -8.54 -14.22
N ILE A 94 -6.94 -7.47 -14.26
CA ILE A 94 -7.93 -7.17 -13.21
C ILE A 94 -9.03 -8.22 -13.24
N ILE A 95 -9.23 -8.89 -12.10
CA ILE A 95 -10.26 -9.90 -11.88
C ILE A 95 -11.57 -9.23 -11.52
N ASN A 96 -11.58 -8.44 -10.45
CA ASN A 96 -12.71 -7.64 -9.96
C ASN A 96 -12.21 -6.42 -9.21
N ILE A 97 -13.10 -5.44 -9.06
CA ILE A 97 -12.84 -4.20 -8.32
C ILE A 97 -13.94 -4.05 -7.28
N GLU A 98 -13.54 -3.75 -6.04
CA GLU A 98 -14.44 -3.54 -4.90
C GLU A 98 -14.22 -2.15 -4.30
N ASP A 99 -15.31 -1.46 -3.98
CA ASP A 99 -15.27 -0.22 -3.20
C ASP A 99 -15.40 -0.55 -1.72
N MET A 100 -14.56 0.06 -0.90
CA MET A 100 -14.42 -0.28 0.51
C MET A 100 -14.62 0.94 1.40
N LYS A 101 -15.52 0.81 2.38
CA LYS A 101 -15.82 1.87 3.37
C LYS A 101 -14.82 1.87 4.52
N PRO A 102 -14.34 3.07 4.96
CA PRO A 102 -13.46 3.18 6.11
C PRO A 102 -14.02 2.50 7.37
N HIS A 103 -13.12 1.96 8.18
CA HIS A 103 -13.40 1.35 9.50
C HIS A 103 -14.35 0.16 9.50
N THR A 104 -14.67 -0.43 8.36
CA THR A 104 -15.48 -1.65 8.31
C THR A 104 -14.61 -2.89 8.36
N ARG A 105 -15.21 -4.00 8.82
CA ARG A 105 -14.58 -5.32 8.82
C ARG A 105 -15.21 -6.25 7.78
N ASP A 106 -15.98 -5.68 6.86
CA ASP A 106 -16.56 -6.43 5.76
C ASP A 106 -15.45 -7.04 4.92
N SER A 107 -15.66 -8.28 4.52
CA SER A 107 -14.73 -8.99 3.66
C SER A 107 -15.00 -8.64 2.21
N HIS A 108 -13.95 -8.19 1.52
CA HIS A 108 -13.98 -7.89 0.08
C HIS A 108 -13.11 -8.93 -0.65
N PRO A 109 -13.68 -10.03 -1.13
CA PRO A 109 -12.90 -11.13 -1.70
C PRO A 109 -12.57 -10.91 -3.18
N SER A 110 -11.47 -11.51 -3.63
CA SER A 110 -11.24 -11.70 -5.05
C SER A 110 -12.22 -12.75 -5.62
N ALA A 111 -12.75 -12.47 -6.82
CA ALA A 111 -13.68 -13.38 -7.48
C ALA A 111 -13.02 -14.66 -8.00
N LYS A 112 -11.71 -14.62 -8.23
CA LYS A 112 -10.86 -15.73 -8.68
C LYS A 112 -9.52 -15.69 -7.94
N PRO A 113 -8.64 -16.70 -8.04
CA PRO A 113 -7.31 -16.63 -7.46
C PRO A 113 -6.55 -15.38 -7.92
N ALA A 114 -6.10 -14.57 -6.96
CA ALA A 114 -5.38 -13.33 -7.17
C ALA A 114 -3.95 -13.44 -6.67
N LYS A 115 -2.99 -12.93 -7.45
CA LYS A 115 -1.57 -12.80 -7.08
C LYS A 115 -1.28 -11.45 -6.46
N TYR A 116 -2.06 -10.42 -6.82
CA TYR A 116 -1.89 -9.04 -6.36
C TYR A 116 -3.25 -8.42 -6.00
N ALA A 117 -3.19 -7.40 -5.14
CA ALA A 117 -4.27 -6.45 -4.95
C ALA A 117 -3.70 -5.03 -5.04
N LEU A 118 -4.38 -4.14 -5.75
CA LEU A 118 -4.00 -2.74 -5.88
C LEU A 118 -5.06 -1.85 -5.26
N GLU A 119 -4.72 -1.20 -4.15
CA GLU A 119 -5.57 -0.22 -3.49
C GLU A 119 -5.26 1.19 -3.98
N MET A 120 -6.30 1.92 -4.36
CA MET A 120 -6.28 3.32 -4.79
C MET A 120 -7.36 4.10 -4.04
N ASN A 121 -7.31 5.43 -4.09
CA ASN A 121 -8.41 6.25 -3.61
C ASN A 121 -9.74 5.79 -4.22
N LEU A 122 -10.82 5.89 -3.42
CA LEU A 122 -12.16 5.49 -3.84
C LEU A 122 -12.54 6.08 -5.21
N GLY A 123 -12.97 5.22 -6.09
CA GLY A 123 -13.41 5.58 -7.44
C GLY A 123 -12.29 5.84 -8.45
N TRP A 124 -11.02 5.65 -8.10
CA TRP A 124 -9.90 5.92 -9.00
C TRP A 124 -10.02 5.16 -10.32
N PHE A 125 -10.41 3.88 -10.27
CA PHE A 125 -10.59 3.04 -11.46
C PHE A 125 -11.83 3.47 -12.27
N ALA A 126 -12.96 3.62 -11.61
CA ALA A 126 -14.24 3.96 -12.26
C ALA A 126 -14.18 5.30 -12.98
N LYS A 127 -13.57 6.32 -12.37
CA LYS A 127 -13.39 7.65 -12.97
C LYS A 127 -12.57 7.63 -14.26
N ARG A 128 -11.75 6.59 -14.45
CA ARG A 128 -10.87 6.41 -15.62
C ARG A 128 -11.41 5.38 -16.60
N GLY A 129 -12.60 4.85 -16.36
CA GLY A 129 -13.21 3.81 -17.19
C GLY A 129 -12.45 2.49 -17.15
N ILE A 130 -11.65 2.25 -16.10
CA ILE A 130 -10.90 1.02 -15.91
C ILE A 130 -11.82 -0.04 -15.29
N LYS A 131 -11.92 -1.18 -15.96
CA LYS A 131 -12.84 -2.28 -15.63
C LYS A 131 -12.10 -3.60 -15.48
N PRO A 132 -12.72 -4.64 -14.88
CA PRO A 132 -12.20 -6.00 -14.95
C PRO A 132 -11.85 -6.39 -16.39
N GLY A 133 -10.74 -7.11 -16.55
CA GLY A 133 -10.15 -7.45 -17.86
C GLY A 133 -9.05 -6.50 -18.32
N ALA A 134 -8.95 -5.29 -17.78
CA ALA A 134 -7.83 -4.40 -18.04
C ALA A 134 -6.53 -4.96 -17.44
N LYS A 135 -5.39 -4.65 -18.05
CA LYS A 135 -4.09 -5.16 -17.63
C LYS A 135 -3.24 -4.06 -16.99
N ILE A 136 -2.77 -4.32 -15.78
CA ILE A 136 -1.78 -3.50 -15.08
C ILE A 136 -0.39 -3.87 -15.62
N LYS A 137 0.38 -2.86 -15.99
CA LYS A 137 1.76 -2.98 -16.46
C LYS A 137 2.74 -2.49 -15.40
N GLY A 138 3.95 -3.06 -15.37
CA GLY A 138 5.02 -2.68 -14.45
C GLY A 138 5.15 -3.57 -13.23
N LEU A 139 4.30 -4.60 -13.06
CA LEU A 139 4.31 -5.50 -11.91
C LEU A 139 5.62 -6.29 -11.77
N GLU A 140 6.33 -6.52 -12.87
CA GLU A 140 7.64 -7.20 -12.89
C GLU A 140 8.74 -6.43 -12.13
N GLN A 141 8.52 -5.15 -11.85
CA GLN A 141 9.44 -4.31 -11.07
C GLN A 141 9.20 -4.44 -9.55
N ALA A 142 8.07 -5.02 -9.15
CA ALA A 142 7.75 -5.19 -7.74
C ALA A 142 8.61 -6.30 -7.12
N PRO A 143 9.13 -6.10 -5.88
CA PRO A 143 9.80 -7.17 -5.16
C PRO A 143 8.84 -8.35 -4.95
N PRO A 144 9.35 -9.59 -4.96
CA PRO A 144 8.55 -10.77 -4.69
C PRO A 144 8.04 -10.79 -3.26
N ALA A 145 6.98 -11.55 -3.00
CA ALA A 145 6.47 -11.76 -1.65
C ALA A 145 7.50 -12.50 -0.77
N ARG A 146 7.52 -12.07 0.50
CA ARG A 146 8.35 -12.67 1.56
C ARG A 146 7.52 -12.85 2.81
#